data_6342050ea4c82f9611ac3b6569920d16
#
_entry.id   6342050ea4c82f9611ac3b6569920d16
#
_cell.length_a   1.000
_cell.length_b   1.000
_cell.length_c   1.000
_cell.angle_alpha   90.00
_cell.angle_beta   90.00
_cell.angle_gamma   90.00
#
_symmetry.space_group_name_H-M   'P 1'
#
loop_
_entity.id
_entity.type
_entity.pdbx_description
1 polymer ?
#
loop_
_entity_poly.entity_id
_entity_poly.type
_entity_poly.pdbx_seq_one_letter_code
_entity_poly.pdbx_strand_id
1 'polypeptide(L)'
;MSSLPKPEVVCTHESDLDGLVAGVLLQRLARKLHGAEVPLQAWNYQGWKNRQLSERVAWVTDFTFEARLDRPDWVVIDHHSTAVLAQKARLIHDSKKSAALLCYELCREAGLQSAALDRLVDLTNIGDLWLRQSADFELACDYANLVKTYGFWALHS
;
A
#
# COMPACT_ATOMS: atom_id res chain seq x y z
N MET A 1 20.10 4.70 -0.63
CA MET A 1 18.82 3.99 -0.72
C MET A 1 19.03 2.59 -1.29
N SER A 2 18.58 1.56 -0.60
CA SER A 2 18.67 0.22 -1.14
C SER A 2 17.58 0.03 -2.20
N SER A 3 17.96 -0.57 -3.32
CA SER A 3 17.03 -0.87 -4.41
C SER A 3 16.06 -1.95 -3.99
N LEU A 4 14.79 -1.77 -4.32
CA LEU A 4 13.79 -2.83 -4.15
C LEU A 4 13.86 -3.79 -5.33
N PRO A 5 13.73 -5.11 -5.11
CA PRO A 5 13.73 -6.08 -6.21
C PRO A 5 12.51 -5.88 -7.11
N LYS A 6 12.64 -6.25 -8.38
CA LYS A 6 11.53 -6.15 -9.34
C LYS A 6 10.41 -7.13 -8.97
N PRO A 7 9.20 -6.66 -8.68
CA PRO A 7 8.12 -7.54 -8.29
C PRO A 7 7.45 -8.19 -9.49
N GLU A 8 6.92 -9.39 -9.27
CA GLU A 8 6.05 -10.06 -10.24
C GLU A 8 4.60 -9.60 -10.08
N VAL A 9 4.26 -9.12 -8.88
CA VAL A 9 2.91 -8.67 -8.55
C VAL A 9 2.95 -7.66 -7.41
N VAL A 10 2.00 -6.75 -7.41
CA VAL A 10 1.69 -5.88 -6.26
C VAL A 10 0.36 -6.35 -5.69
N CYS A 11 0.32 -6.69 -4.40
CA CYS A 11 -0.90 -7.10 -3.71
C CYS A 11 -1.29 -6.04 -2.69
N THR A 12 -2.56 -5.68 -2.66
CA THR A 12 -3.10 -4.69 -1.73
C THR A 12 -4.47 -5.10 -1.22
N HIS A 13 -4.94 -4.40 -0.18
CA HIS A 13 -6.26 -4.60 0.40
C HIS A 13 -7.31 -3.83 -0.40
N GLU A 14 -8.42 -4.49 -0.74
CA GLU A 14 -9.42 -3.91 -1.64
C GLU A 14 -10.49 -3.07 -0.96
N SER A 15 -10.61 -3.12 0.37
CA SER A 15 -11.79 -2.61 1.06
C SER A 15 -11.77 -1.11 1.34
N ASP A 16 -10.63 -0.44 1.22
CA ASP A 16 -10.52 0.96 1.59
C ASP A 16 -9.62 1.78 0.66
N LEU A 17 -9.70 3.09 0.84
CA LEU A 17 -8.92 4.04 0.04
C LEU A 17 -7.42 3.86 0.28
N ASP A 18 -7.01 3.56 1.50
CA ASP A 18 -5.60 3.35 1.83
C ASP A 18 -5.00 2.26 0.96
N GLY A 19 -5.67 1.12 0.86
CA GLY A 19 -5.22 0.02 0.00
C GLY A 19 -5.18 0.40 -1.47
N LEU A 20 -6.18 1.14 -1.95
CA LEU A 20 -6.21 1.58 -3.34
C LEU A 20 -5.03 2.49 -3.68
N VAL A 21 -4.85 3.55 -2.90
CA VAL A 21 -3.78 4.52 -3.13
C VAL A 21 -2.41 3.87 -2.99
N ALA A 22 -2.21 3.08 -1.94
CA ALA A 22 -0.95 2.37 -1.71
C ALA A 22 -0.60 1.46 -2.90
N GLY A 23 -1.56 0.66 -3.36
CA GLY A 23 -1.35 -0.27 -4.47
C GLY A 23 -0.96 0.45 -5.77
N VAL A 24 -1.68 1.51 -6.11
CA VAL A 24 -1.38 2.30 -7.31
C VAL A 24 0.00 2.95 -7.23
N LEU A 25 0.35 3.48 -6.06
CA LEU A 25 1.68 4.07 -5.86
C LEU A 25 2.79 3.05 -6.04
N LEU A 26 2.61 1.82 -5.56
CA LEU A 26 3.60 0.77 -5.76
C LEU A 26 3.72 0.35 -7.23
N GLN A 27 2.62 0.34 -7.99
CA GLN A 27 2.71 0.10 -9.44
C GLN A 27 3.54 1.18 -10.14
N ARG A 28 3.31 2.45 -9.76
CA ARG A 28 4.10 3.57 -10.31
C ARG A 28 5.56 3.45 -9.94
N LEU A 29 5.84 3.05 -8.70
CA LEU A 29 7.21 2.86 -8.23
C LEU A 29 7.91 1.74 -9.01
N ALA A 30 7.23 0.62 -9.24
CA ALA A 30 7.78 -0.49 -10.01
C ALA A 30 8.12 -0.05 -11.44
N ARG A 31 7.24 0.71 -12.07
CA ARG A 31 7.50 1.27 -13.39
C ARG A 31 8.73 2.18 -13.37
N LYS A 32 8.83 3.05 -12.37
CA LYS A 32 9.96 3.99 -12.27
C LYS A 32 11.28 3.27 -12.06
N LEU A 33 11.31 2.29 -11.17
CA LEU A 33 12.55 1.60 -10.80
C LEU A 33 12.98 0.54 -11.82
N HIS A 34 12.03 -0.12 -12.47
CA HIS A 34 12.30 -1.31 -13.28
C HIS A 34 11.77 -1.21 -14.71
N GLY A 35 11.07 -0.13 -15.07
CA GLY A 35 10.50 0.04 -16.40
C GLY A 35 9.44 -0.99 -16.75
N ALA A 36 8.79 -1.60 -15.76
CA ALA A 36 7.87 -2.70 -15.96
C ALA A 36 6.45 -2.35 -15.51
N GLU A 37 5.47 -2.79 -16.30
CA GLU A 37 4.08 -2.78 -15.91
C GLU A 37 3.82 -4.03 -15.06
N VAL A 38 3.59 -3.83 -13.76
CA VAL A 38 3.38 -4.92 -12.82
C VAL A 38 1.89 -5.02 -12.51
N PRO A 39 1.29 -6.22 -12.56
CA PRO A 39 -0.13 -6.36 -12.24
C PRO A 39 -0.42 -6.02 -10.79
N LEU A 40 -1.57 -5.39 -10.56
CA LEU A 40 -2.10 -5.09 -9.24
C LEU A 40 -3.21 -6.08 -8.92
N GLN A 41 -3.10 -6.75 -7.78
CA GLN A 41 -4.16 -7.59 -7.24
C GLN A 41 -4.67 -6.97 -5.95
N ALA A 42 -5.98 -6.84 -5.84
CA ALA A 42 -6.64 -6.35 -4.64
C ALA A 42 -7.43 -7.50 -4.01
N TRP A 43 -7.23 -7.70 -2.72
CA TRP A 43 -7.80 -8.84 -2.00
C TRP A 43 -8.57 -8.37 -0.78
N ASN A 44 -9.70 -9.04 -0.47
CA ASN A 44 -10.29 -8.94 0.86
C ASN A 44 -9.53 -9.86 1.82
N TYR A 45 -9.80 -9.76 3.12
CA TYR A 45 -9.06 -10.56 4.11
C TYR A 45 -9.24 -12.06 3.91
N GLN A 46 -10.46 -12.49 3.56
CA GLN A 46 -10.72 -13.92 3.36
C GLN A 46 -9.94 -14.46 2.17
N GLY A 47 -9.95 -13.76 1.05
CA GLY A 47 -9.19 -14.14 -0.14
C GLY A 47 -7.69 -14.10 0.11
N TRP A 48 -7.21 -13.04 0.78
CA TRP A 48 -5.80 -12.92 1.11
C TRP A 48 -5.31 -14.06 2.01
N LYS A 49 -6.10 -14.40 3.02
CA LYS A 49 -5.77 -15.48 3.94
C LYS A 49 -5.58 -16.82 3.23
N ASN A 50 -6.33 -17.04 2.15
CA ASN A 50 -6.32 -18.30 1.40
C ASN A 50 -5.47 -18.24 0.13
N ARG A 51 -4.90 -17.07 -0.21
CA ARG A 51 -4.09 -16.92 -1.41
C ARG A 51 -2.80 -17.72 -1.31
N GLN A 52 -2.49 -18.50 -2.35
CA GLN A 52 -1.20 -19.17 -2.46
C GLN A 52 -0.11 -18.14 -2.77
N LEU A 53 1.02 -18.26 -2.11
CA LEU A 53 2.14 -17.34 -2.23
C LEU A 53 3.24 -18.04 -3.04
N SER A 54 3.13 -17.95 -4.37
CA SER A 54 4.03 -18.66 -5.29
C SER A 54 5.07 -17.77 -5.96
N GLU A 55 4.92 -16.44 -5.89
CA GLU A 55 5.85 -15.52 -6.52
C GLU A 55 7.21 -15.53 -5.83
N ARG A 56 8.27 -15.39 -6.62
CA ARG A 56 9.61 -15.23 -6.05
C ARG A 56 9.80 -13.85 -5.44
N VAL A 57 9.24 -12.83 -6.08
CA VAL A 57 9.29 -11.45 -5.62
C VAL A 57 7.89 -10.87 -5.67
N ALA A 58 7.41 -10.36 -4.55
CA ALA A 58 6.13 -9.66 -4.50
C ALA A 58 6.26 -8.43 -3.59
N TRP A 59 5.51 -7.40 -3.90
CA TRP A 59 5.32 -6.24 -3.04
C TRP A 59 3.90 -6.31 -2.49
N VAL A 60 3.78 -6.31 -1.18
CA VAL A 60 2.49 -6.42 -0.46
C VAL A 60 2.30 -5.17 0.37
N THR A 61 1.12 -4.58 0.32
CA THR A 61 0.81 -3.41 1.13
C THR A 61 -0.59 -3.48 1.73
N ASP A 62 -0.75 -2.84 2.87
CA ASP A 62 -2.00 -2.71 3.61
C ASP A 62 -2.56 -4.06 4.11
N PHE A 63 -1.66 -5.02 4.35
CA PHE A 63 -1.96 -6.27 5.04
C PHE A 63 -0.98 -6.46 6.19
N THR A 64 -1.48 -6.96 7.32
CA THR A 64 -0.64 -7.26 8.48
C THR A 64 0.47 -8.23 8.14
N PHE A 65 1.69 -7.93 8.57
CA PHE A 65 2.81 -8.82 8.36
C PHE A 65 2.63 -10.11 9.19
N GLU A 66 2.71 -11.23 8.51
CA GLU A 66 2.56 -12.58 9.07
C GLU A 66 3.75 -13.43 8.71
N ALA A 67 3.97 -14.51 9.47
CA ALA A 67 5.09 -15.42 9.21
C ALA A 67 5.09 -15.96 7.78
N ARG A 68 3.92 -16.20 7.19
CA ARG A 68 3.82 -16.72 5.81
C ARG A 68 4.32 -15.73 4.76
N LEU A 69 4.38 -14.43 5.09
CA LEU A 69 4.89 -13.38 4.21
C LEU A 69 6.40 -13.17 4.36
N ASP A 70 7.01 -13.78 5.36
CA ASP A 70 8.43 -13.63 5.64
C ASP A 70 9.26 -14.49 4.67
N ARG A 71 9.31 -14.06 3.42
CA ARG A 71 9.95 -14.77 2.32
C ARG A 71 11.07 -13.94 1.74
N PRO A 72 12.17 -14.57 1.28
CA PRO A 72 13.26 -13.83 0.63
C PRO A 72 12.73 -13.02 -0.55
N ASP A 73 13.23 -11.80 -0.69
CA ASP A 73 12.89 -10.86 -1.77
C ASP A 73 11.44 -10.38 -1.79
N TRP A 74 10.65 -10.71 -0.78
CA TRP A 74 9.34 -10.12 -0.60
C TRP A 74 9.47 -8.81 0.16
N VAL A 75 8.70 -7.81 -0.25
CA VAL A 75 8.65 -6.50 0.40
C VAL A 75 7.23 -6.29 0.92
N VAL A 76 7.10 -6.04 2.22
CA VAL A 76 5.80 -5.79 2.85
C VAL A 76 5.82 -4.38 3.44
N ILE A 77 4.84 -3.57 3.06
CA ILE A 77 4.72 -2.18 3.47
C ILE A 77 3.38 -2.02 4.17
N ASP A 78 3.42 -1.87 5.49
CA ASP A 78 2.19 -1.88 6.29
C ASP A 78 2.33 -1.10 7.58
N HIS A 79 1.19 -0.75 8.19
CA HIS A 79 1.13 0.00 9.42
C HIS A 79 0.40 -0.71 10.56
N HIS A 80 -0.21 -1.85 10.28
CA HIS A 80 -0.92 -2.62 11.31
C HIS A 80 0.03 -3.20 12.34
N SER A 81 -0.44 -3.36 13.58
CA SER A 81 0.37 -3.99 14.62
C SER A 81 0.69 -5.43 14.27
N THR A 82 1.93 -5.83 14.51
CA THR A 82 2.37 -7.21 14.30
C THR A 82 3.37 -7.59 15.37
N ALA A 83 3.30 -8.83 15.84
CA ALA A 83 4.27 -9.42 16.76
C ALA A 83 5.36 -10.21 15.99
N VAL A 84 5.20 -10.38 14.68
CA VAL A 84 6.13 -11.16 13.87
C VAL A 84 7.30 -10.27 13.46
N LEU A 85 8.52 -10.77 13.65
CA LEU A 85 9.74 -10.08 13.20
C LEU A 85 10.13 -10.61 11.83
N ALA A 86 10.41 -9.68 10.90
CA ALA A 86 10.89 -10.05 9.58
C ALA A 86 12.33 -10.54 9.64
N GLN A 87 12.59 -11.73 9.12
CA GLN A 87 13.92 -12.32 9.06
C GLN A 87 14.42 -12.47 7.62
N LYS A 88 13.51 -12.67 6.67
CA LYS A 88 13.83 -12.91 5.26
C LYS A 88 13.25 -11.80 4.37
N ALA A 89 12.02 -11.39 4.63
CA ALA A 89 11.35 -10.33 3.88
C ALA A 89 11.86 -8.96 4.34
N ARG A 90 11.72 -7.98 3.47
CA ARG A 90 11.92 -6.59 3.84
C ARG A 90 10.60 -6.01 4.32
N LEU A 91 10.52 -5.69 5.60
CA LEU A 91 9.34 -5.07 6.20
C LEU A 91 9.59 -3.56 6.37
N ILE A 92 8.74 -2.77 5.74
CA ILE A 92 8.70 -1.32 5.91
C ILE A 92 7.44 -1.02 6.72
N HIS A 93 7.61 -0.65 7.97
CA HIS A 93 6.50 -0.57 8.93
C HIS A 93 6.60 0.68 9.78
N ASP A 94 5.46 1.37 9.91
CA ASP A 94 5.31 2.48 10.86
C ASP A 94 3.83 2.60 11.22
N SER A 95 3.49 2.35 12.49
CA SER A 95 2.10 2.37 12.95
C SER A 95 1.48 3.78 12.97
N LYS A 96 2.29 4.82 12.83
CA LYS A 96 1.83 6.21 12.84
C LYS A 96 1.52 6.77 11.45
N LYS A 97 1.67 5.95 10.42
CA LYS A 97 1.46 6.34 9.03
C LYS A 97 0.55 5.33 8.34
N SER A 98 -0.29 5.82 7.43
CA SER A 98 -1.06 4.91 6.57
C SER A 98 -0.15 4.15 5.62
N ALA A 99 -0.63 3.06 5.05
CA ALA A 99 0.11 2.33 4.02
C ALA A 99 0.36 3.22 2.81
N ALA A 100 -0.61 4.05 2.42
CA ALA A 100 -0.46 5.01 1.33
C ALA A 100 0.70 5.98 1.58
N LEU A 101 0.82 6.51 2.79
CA LEU A 101 1.91 7.43 3.11
C LEU A 101 3.26 6.73 3.04
N LEU A 102 3.37 5.51 3.59
CA LEU A 102 4.60 4.73 3.52
C LEU A 102 5.01 4.45 2.08
N CYS A 103 4.07 4.06 1.22
CA CYS A 103 4.34 3.84 -0.19
C CYS A 103 4.74 5.13 -0.90
N TYR A 104 4.08 6.24 -0.55
CA TYR A 104 4.41 7.53 -1.16
C TYR A 104 5.80 8.03 -0.78
N GLU A 105 6.25 7.77 0.43
CA GLU A 105 7.61 8.11 0.83
C GLU A 105 8.65 7.42 -0.05
N LEU A 106 8.41 6.15 -0.40
CA LEU A 106 9.26 5.44 -1.36
C LEU A 106 9.19 6.07 -2.75
N CYS A 107 8.01 6.49 -3.17
CA CYS A 107 7.82 7.18 -4.45
C CYS A 107 8.57 8.51 -4.47
N ARG A 108 8.54 9.28 -3.40
CA ARG A 108 9.27 10.55 -3.31
C ARG A 108 10.77 10.36 -3.44
N GLU A 109 11.31 9.33 -2.79
CA GLU A 109 12.73 9.00 -2.94
C GLU A 109 13.10 8.68 -4.39
N ALA A 110 12.18 8.14 -5.16
CA ALA A 110 12.37 7.83 -6.57
C ALA A 110 12.03 9.00 -7.51
N GLY A 111 11.65 10.15 -6.97
CA GLY A 111 11.33 11.33 -7.78
C GLY A 111 9.88 11.40 -8.28
N LEU A 112 8.97 10.62 -7.72
CA LEU A 112 7.57 10.58 -8.14
C LEU A 112 6.66 11.47 -7.27
N GLN A 113 7.15 12.64 -6.90
CA GLN A 113 6.37 13.58 -6.10
C GLN A 113 5.58 14.54 -7.00
N SER A 114 4.34 14.84 -6.61
CA SER A 114 3.53 15.90 -7.23
C SER A 114 2.59 16.50 -6.20
N ALA A 115 2.13 17.73 -6.45
CA ALA A 115 1.19 18.40 -5.55
C ALA A 115 -0.14 17.63 -5.44
N ALA A 116 -0.60 17.04 -6.54
CA ALA A 116 -1.84 16.25 -6.54
C ALA A 116 -1.68 14.99 -5.68
N LEU A 117 -0.55 14.30 -5.78
CA LEU A 117 -0.27 13.13 -4.95
C LEU A 117 -0.08 13.51 -3.49
N ASP A 118 0.62 14.62 -3.20
CA ASP A 118 0.75 15.11 -1.83
C ASP A 118 -0.62 15.27 -1.19
N ARG A 119 -1.57 15.88 -1.89
CA ARG A 119 -2.91 16.12 -1.38
C ARG A 119 -3.70 14.84 -1.19
N LEU A 120 -3.68 13.95 -2.18
CA LEU A 120 -4.41 12.68 -2.12
C LEU A 120 -3.89 11.80 -0.97
N VAL A 121 -2.59 11.69 -0.84
CA VAL A 121 -1.97 10.88 0.21
C VAL A 121 -2.24 11.47 1.59
N ASP A 122 -2.19 12.80 1.72
CA ASP A 122 -2.50 13.47 2.99
C ASP A 122 -3.94 13.18 3.43
N LEU A 123 -4.90 13.33 2.53
CA LEU A 123 -6.31 13.01 2.82
C LEU A 123 -6.50 11.54 3.16
N THR A 124 -5.85 10.65 2.43
CA THR A 124 -5.91 9.20 2.70
C THR A 124 -5.37 8.89 4.11
N ASN A 125 -4.25 9.51 4.47
CA ASN A 125 -3.63 9.31 5.77
C ASN A 125 -4.51 9.83 6.91
N ILE A 126 -5.10 11.00 6.75
CA ILE A 126 -6.01 11.60 7.74
C ILE A 126 -7.21 10.68 7.99
N GLY A 127 -7.83 10.20 6.92
CA GLY A 127 -9.01 9.32 7.03
C GLY A 127 -8.67 7.96 7.61
N ASP A 128 -7.58 7.35 7.17
CA ASP A 128 -7.19 6.01 7.60
C ASP A 128 -6.78 5.97 9.08
N LEU A 129 -6.03 6.98 9.52
CA LEU A 129 -5.59 7.08 10.92
C LEU A 129 -6.62 7.77 11.81
N TRP A 130 -7.76 8.17 11.26
CA TRP A 130 -8.84 8.84 12.00
C TRP A 130 -8.37 10.08 12.75
N LEU A 131 -7.66 10.97 12.02
CA LEU A 131 -7.07 12.18 12.60
C LEU A 131 -8.13 13.29 12.73
N ARG A 132 -9.01 13.17 13.70
CA ARG A 132 -10.17 14.03 13.92
C ARG A 132 -9.82 15.50 14.16
N GLN A 133 -8.59 15.78 14.59
CA GLN A 133 -8.13 17.14 14.86
C GLN A 133 -7.76 17.90 13.57
N SER A 134 -7.62 17.20 12.45
CA SER A 134 -7.28 17.85 11.19
C SER A 134 -8.46 18.67 10.67
N ALA A 135 -8.15 19.86 10.11
CA ALA A 135 -9.15 20.68 9.43
C ALA A 135 -9.74 19.99 8.20
N ASP A 136 -9.03 18.99 7.65
CA ASP A 136 -9.45 18.25 6.46
C ASP A 136 -10.13 16.92 6.78
N PHE A 137 -10.47 16.67 8.04
CA PHE A 137 -11.01 15.37 8.44
C PHE A 137 -12.31 15.01 7.70
N GLU A 138 -13.24 15.95 7.57
CA GLU A 138 -14.50 15.70 6.87
C GLU A 138 -14.26 15.35 5.41
N LEU A 139 -13.40 16.11 4.73
CA LEU A 139 -13.05 15.83 3.34
C LEU A 139 -12.36 14.48 3.20
N ALA A 140 -11.48 14.14 4.15
CA ALA A 140 -10.82 12.83 4.16
C ALA A 140 -11.82 11.69 4.31
N CYS A 141 -12.84 11.85 5.16
CA CYS A 141 -13.92 10.87 5.31
C CYS A 141 -14.72 10.71 4.02
N ASP A 142 -15.00 11.83 3.32
CA ASP A 142 -15.69 11.77 2.04
C ASP A 142 -14.89 10.98 1.00
N TYR A 143 -13.60 11.19 0.93
CA TYR A 143 -12.72 10.43 0.04
C TYR A 143 -12.70 8.95 0.40
N ALA A 144 -12.59 8.63 1.69
CA ALA A 144 -12.61 7.24 2.15
C ALA A 144 -13.92 6.53 1.77
N ASN A 145 -15.04 7.23 1.82
CA ASN A 145 -16.34 6.68 1.47
C ASN A 145 -16.51 6.38 -0.02
N LEU A 146 -15.69 6.97 -0.89
CA LEU A 146 -15.75 6.69 -2.32
C LEU A 146 -15.52 5.20 -2.63
N VAL A 147 -14.53 4.58 -1.98
CA VAL A 147 -14.26 3.15 -2.19
C VAL A 147 -15.43 2.31 -1.68
N LYS A 148 -16.01 2.66 -0.53
CA LYS A 148 -17.15 1.94 0.03
C LYS A 148 -18.39 2.05 -0.85
N THR A 149 -18.56 3.20 -1.51
CA THR A 149 -19.73 3.47 -2.35
C THR A 149 -19.59 2.88 -3.76
N TYR A 150 -18.42 3.06 -4.40
CA TYR A 150 -18.22 2.72 -5.81
C TYR A 150 -17.38 1.47 -6.03
N GLY A 151 -16.61 1.04 -5.04
CA GLY A 151 -15.74 -0.12 -5.12
C GLY A 151 -14.35 0.21 -5.65
N PHE A 152 -13.39 -0.65 -5.31
CA PHE A 152 -11.97 -0.47 -5.61
C PHE A 152 -11.72 -0.29 -7.12
N TRP A 153 -12.22 -1.23 -7.92
CA TRP A 153 -11.88 -1.26 -9.35
C TRP A 153 -12.56 -0.15 -10.14
N ALA A 154 -13.74 0.32 -9.69
CA ALA A 154 -14.40 1.46 -10.33
C ALA A 154 -13.57 2.74 -10.19
N LEU A 155 -12.92 2.93 -9.04
CA LEU A 155 -12.08 4.09 -8.78
C LEU A 155 -10.68 3.94 -9.37
N HIS A 156 -10.19 2.73 -9.49
CA HIS A 156 -8.87 2.43 -10.06
C HIS A 156 -8.83 2.71 -11.57
N SER A 157 -9.90 2.43 -12.27
CA SER A 157 -9.96 2.58 -13.73
C SER A 157 -9.89 4.05 -14.24
#